data_6c30a3a302fc3892af5135240f3ad5be
#
_entry.id   6c30a3a302fc3892af5135240f3ad5be
#
_cell.length_a   1.000
_cell.length_b   1.000
_cell.length_c   1.000
_cell.angle_alpha   90.00
_cell.angle_beta   90.00
_cell.angle_gamma   90.00
#
_symmetry.space_group_name_H-M   'P 1'
#
loop_
_entity.id
_entity.type
_entity.pdbx_description
1 polymer ?
#
loop_
_entity_poly.entity_id
_entity_poly.type
_entity_poly.pdbx_seq_one_letter_code
_entity_poly.pdbx_strand_id
1 'polypeptide(L)'
;MPVPAKAFQRWLQGIAPDASTADVCRVSGIKRTTLAQQLVRGKVAEGTVVSISRAYNVSPVAALATFEAYRELAGPPRLPTHAELVSQISTPDLMRAVLARPAMASAENHVMDPPPLSAAPHATSVKNWVDAIDDGEVRHRVSAATGIAPQNYSAQLTANRLSPELAVATSLAAGVGPTGGLVAAGLITEAEAGWPPGARQAALDSLSDGDLTALAGDRLQALGRVLRRHEQDQAKTEMIWENLG
;
A
#
# COMPACT_ATOMS: atom_id res chain seq x y z
N MET A 1 12.13 -2.68 -9.35
CA MET A 1 13.53 -3.20 -9.14
C MET A 1 14.21 -2.38 -8.08
N PRO A 2 14.93 -3.00 -7.13
CA PRO A 2 15.66 -2.25 -6.11
C PRO A 2 16.59 -1.22 -6.76
N VAL A 3 16.83 -0.13 -6.06
CA VAL A 3 17.65 0.99 -6.55
C VAL A 3 19.11 0.56 -6.72
N PRO A 4 19.79 0.84 -7.84
CA PRO A 4 21.20 0.54 -8.01
C PRO A 4 22.07 1.25 -6.96
N ALA A 5 22.99 0.50 -6.30
CA ALA A 5 23.80 1.03 -5.20
C ALA A 5 24.63 2.26 -5.59
N LYS A 6 25.18 2.30 -6.82
CA LYS A 6 25.93 3.48 -7.31
C LYS A 6 25.05 4.72 -7.47
N ALA A 7 23.79 4.56 -7.91
CA ALA A 7 22.83 5.67 -8.01
C ALA A 7 22.44 6.14 -6.61
N PHE A 8 22.18 5.20 -5.70
CA PHE A 8 21.89 5.50 -4.30
C PHE A 8 23.02 6.26 -3.62
N GLN A 9 24.28 5.86 -3.79
CA GLN A 9 25.42 6.56 -3.20
C GLN A 9 25.54 7.99 -3.71
N ARG A 10 25.34 8.23 -5.01
CA ARG A 10 25.33 9.60 -5.57
C ARG A 10 24.20 10.45 -5.00
N TRP A 11 23.02 9.88 -4.92
CA TRP A 11 21.86 10.56 -4.31
C TRP A 11 22.14 10.89 -2.82
N LEU A 12 22.65 9.92 -2.06
CA LEU A 12 22.96 10.11 -0.64
C LEU A 12 24.01 11.21 -0.44
N GLN A 13 25.04 11.23 -1.27
CA GLN A 13 26.06 12.30 -1.22
C GLN A 13 25.49 13.67 -1.54
N GLY A 14 24.43 13.75 -2.36
CA GLY A 14 23.74 15.01 -2.66
C GLY A 14 22.93 15.55 -1.48
N ILE A 15 22.33 14.68 -0.66
CA ILE A 15 21.48 15.10 0.49
C ILE A 15 22.23 15.16 1.83
N ALA A 16 23.35 14.45 1.95
CA ALA A 16 24.12 14.33 3.18
C ALA A 16 25.63 14.21 2.88
N PRO A 17 26.26 15.23 2.28
CA PRO A 17 27.66 15.15 1.78
C PRO A 17 28.66 14.84 2.89
N ASP A 18 28.46 15.36 4.10
CA ASP A 18 29.38 15.25 5.24
C ASP A 18 29.03 14.10 6.19
N ALA A 19 27.94 13.36 5.93
CA ALA A 19 27.48 12.31 6.82
C ALA A 19 28.20 10.99 6.56
N SER A 20 28.78 10.40 7.61
CA SER A 20 29.28 9.03 7.53
C SER A 20 28.14 8.02 7.37
N THR A 21 28.43 6.83 6.80
CA THR A 21 27.44 5.75 6.76
C THR A 21 26.88 5.40 8.14
N ALA A 22 27.70 5.59 9.19
CA ALA A 22 27.29 5.37 10.56
C ALA A 22 26.23 6.38 11.02
N ASP A 23 26.41 7.66 10.67
CA ASP A 23 25.46 8.72 11.00
C ASP A 23 24.16 8.56 10.22
N VAL A 24 24.25 8.25 8.93
CA VAL A 24 23.06 7.94 8.10
C VAL A 24 22.23 6.82 8.73
N CYS A 25 22.87 5.72 9.12
CA CYS A 25 22.17 4.60 9.77
C CYS A 25 21.55 5.00 11.12
N ARG A 26 22.27 5.80 11.91
CA ARG A 26 21.80 6.26 13.23
C ARG A 26 20.56 7.13 13.11
N VAL A 27 20.55 8.11 12.21
CA VAL A 27 19.42 9.06 12.08
C VAL A 27 18.21 8.43 11.35
N SER A 28 18.47 7.52 10.40
CA SER A 28 17.38 6.85 9.64
C SER A 28 16.83 5.59 10.31
N GLY A 29 17.42 5.13 11.42
CA GLY A 29 17.02 3.91 12.12
C GLY A 29 17.38 2.60 11.36
N ILE A 30 18.16 2.69 10.28
CA ILE A 30 18.55 1.53 9.48
C ILE A 30 19.74 0.82 10.13
N LYS A 31 19.67 -0.51 10.25
CA LYS A 31 20.81 -1.30 10.76
C LYS A 31 22.00 -1.19 9.79
N ARG A 32 23.20 -0.91 10.32
CA ARG A 32 24.44 -0.83 9.52
C ARG A 32 24.70 -2.08 8.68
N THR A 33 24.43 -3.25 9.24
CA THR A 33 24.57 -4.53 8.53
C THR A 33 23.62 -4.63 7.35
N THR A 34 22.39 -4.14 7.47
CA THR A 34 21.39 -4.13 6.39
C THR A 34 21.85 -3.24 5.24
N LEU A 35 22.28 -2.00 5.53
CA LEU A 35 22.75 -1.08 4.50
C LEU A 35 24.04 -1.62 3.83
N ALA A 36 24.99 -2.11 4.62
CA ALA A 36 26.22 -2.71 4.09
C ALA A 36 25.94 -3.89 3.15
N GLN A 37 25.05 -4.80 3.53
CA GLN A 37 24.65 -5.92 2.69
C GLN A 37 23.97 -5.49 1.38
N GLN A 38 23.11 -4.46 1.43
CA GLN A 38 22.47 -3.90 0.24
C GLN A 38 23.51 -3.29 -0.71
N LEU A 39 24.47 -2.54 -0.19
CA LEU A 39 25.55 -1.96 -0.98
C LEU A 39 26.45 -3.02 -1.62
N VAL A 40 26.83 -4.05 -0.87
CA VAL A 40 27.63 -5.19 -1.39
C VAL A 40 26.88 -5.94 -2.50
N ARG A 41 25.55 -6.14 -2.34
CA ARG A 41 24.70 -6.76 -3.37
C ARG A 41 24.45 -5.86 -4.58
N GLY A 42 24.92 -4.61 -4.55
CA GLY A 42 24.73 -3.65 -5.64
C GLY A 42 23.31 -3.11 -5.77
N LYS A 43 22.42 -3.39 -4.79
CA LYS A 43 21.00 -3.05 -4.84
C LYS A 43 20.51 -2.60 -3.46
N VAL A 44 19.91 -1.42 -3.41
CA VAL A 44 19.33 -0.82 -2.18
C VAL A 44 17.81 -0.90 -2.27
N ALA A 45 17.18 -1.34 -1.18
CA ALA A 45 15.72 -1.41 -1.10
C ALA A 45 15.09 -0.01 -1.08
N GLU A 46 13.95 0.15 -1.70
CA GLU A 46 13.19 1.41 -1.74
C GLU A 46 12.83 1.90 -0.34
N GLY A 47 12.47 0.99 0.57
CA GLY A 47 12.22 1.33 1.97
C GLY A 47 13.44 1.94 2.68
N THR A 48 14.66 1.57 2.27
CA THR A 48 15.90 2.19 2.76
C THR A 48 16.01 3.64 2.26
N VAL A 49 15.71 3.90 0.99
CA VAL A 49 15.66 5.26 0.43
C VAL A 49 14.64 6.10 1.17
N VAL A 50 13.41 5.58 1.35
CA VAL A 50 12.32 6.26 2.06
C VAL A 50 12.68 6.58 3.51
N SER A 51 13.28 5.63 4.25
CA SER A 51 13.70 5.89 5.65
C SER A 51 14.76 6.97 5.75
N ILE A 52 15.72 6.96 4.83
CA ILE A 52 16.78 7.98 4.79
C ILE A 52 16.19 9.33 4.38
N SER A 53 15.35 9.40 3.36
CA SER A 53 14.74 10.66 2.94
C SER A 53 13.94 11.32 4.05
N ARG A 54 13.17 10.55 4.82
CA ARG A 54 12.46 11.06 6.02
C ARG A 54 13.41 11.61 7.06
N ALA A 55 14.50 10.91 7.34
CA ALA A 55 15.49 11.33 8.33
C ALA A 55 16.21 12.63 7.96
N TYR A 56 16.33 12.93 6.68
CA TYR A 56 16.95 14.16 6.16
C TYR A 56 15.92 15.19 5.66
N ASN A 57 14.66 15.08 6.03
CA ASN A 57 13.56 15.97 5.62
C ASN A 57 13.43 16.16 4.10
N VAL A 58 13.73 15.09 3.33
CA VAL A 58 13.52 15.04 1.89
C VAL A 58 12.22 14.29 1.62
N SER A 59 11.40 14.78 0.68
CA SER A 59 10.20 14.06 0.27
C SER A 59 10.57 12.66 -0.23
N PRO A 60 9.97 11.57 0.32
CA PRO A 60 10.19 10.21 -0.15
C PRO A 60 9.87 10.01 -1.63
N VAL A 61 8.81 10.66 -2.12
CA VAL A 61 8.41 10.61 -3.54
C VAL A 61 9.47 11.28 -4.41
N ALA A 62 9.94 12.47 -4.03
CA ALA A 62 11.00 13.17 -4.75
C ALA A 62 12.32 12.38 -4.72
N ALA A 63 12.65 11.75 -3.58
CA ALA A 63 13.84 10.91 -3.46
C ALA A 63 13.77 9.69 -4.40
N LEU A 64 12.65 8.98 -4.44
CA LEU A 64 12.44 7.86 -5.36
C LEU A 64 12.49 8.30 -6.82
N ALA A 65 11.88 9.44 -7.15
CA ALA A 65 11.86 10.00 -8.51
C ALA A 65 13.25 10.27 -9.11
N THR A 66 14.30 10.38 -8.28
CA THR A 66 15.68 10.54 -8.77
C THR A 66 16.24 9.28 -9.43
N PHE A 67 15.60 8.13 -9.24
CA PHE A 67 16.04 6.86 -9.79
C PHE A 67 15.24 6.50 -11.04
N GLU A 68 15.92 6.03 -12.08
CA GLU A 68 15.34 5.74 -13.39
C GLU A 68 14.08 4.84 -13.32
N ALA A 69 14.09 3.83 -12.43
CA ALA A 69 12.95 2.93 -12.25
C ALA A 69 11.69 3.61 -11.70
N TYR A 70 11.81 4.83 -11.19
CA TYR A 70 10.75 5.60 -10.54
C TYR A 70 10.58 7.02 -11.13
N ARG A 71 11.14 7.28 -12.30
CA ARG A 71 11.08 8.59 -12.97
C ARG A 71 9.65 9.12 -13.15
N GLU A 72 8.68 8.22 -13.27
CA GLU A 72 7.26 8.57 -13.40
C GLU A 72 6.69 9.26 -12.15
N LEU A 73 7.40 9.20 -11.02
CA LEU A 73 7.06 9.94 -9.80
C LEU A 73 7.49 11.42 -9.87
N ALA A 74 8.29 11.83 -10.86
CA ALA A 74 8.80 13.21 -10.98
C ALA A 74 7.76 14.22 -11.46
N GLY A 75 6.59 13.78 -11.90
CA GLY A 75 5.50 14.64 -12.35
C GLY A 75 4.79 15.38 -11.21
N PRO A 76 3.89 16.32 -11.55
CA PRO A 76 3.05 16.97 -10.55
C PRO A 76 2.22 15.92 -9.82
N PRO A 77 2.01 16.07 -8.48
CA PRO A 77 1.20 15.13 -7.72
C PRO A 77 -0.22 15.07 -8.30
N ARG A 78 -0.70 13.87 -8.57
CA ARG A 78 -2.09 13.64 -8.96
C ARG A 78 -2.89 13.32 -7.71
N LEU A 79 -4.05 13.94 -7.59
CA LEU A 79 -4.98 13.63 -6.51
C LEU A 79 -5.48 12.19 -6.66
N PRO A 80 -5.70 11.49 -5.53
CA PRO A 80 -6.29 10.15 -5.55
C PRO A 80 -7.72 10.21 -6.09
N THR A 81 -8.11 9.19 -6.81
CA THR A 81 -9.50 9.00 -7.22
C THR A 81 -10.36 8.61 -6.02
N HIS A 82 -11.68 8.82 -6.13
CA HIS A 82 -12.62 8.35 -5.10
C HIS A 82 -12.47 6.85 -4.83
N ALA A 83 -12.31 6.03 -5.88
CA ALA A 83 -12.11 4.60 -5.77
C ALA A 83 -10.83 4.24 -4.99
N GLU A 84 -9.72 4.94 -5.24
CA GLU A 84 -8.49 4.77 -4.48
C GLU A 84 -8.69 5.08 -3.00
N LEU A 85 -9.32 6.22 -2.68
CA LEU A 85 -9.58 6.63 -1.30
C LEU A 85 -10.43 5.60 -0.54
N VAL A 86 -11.54 5.18 -1.11
CA VAL A 86 -12.46 4.19 -0.53
C VAL A 86 -11.79 2.82 -0.38
N SER A 87 -10.91 2.44 -1.30
CA SER A 87 -10.16 1.20 -1.23
C SER A 87 -9.25 1.11 0.00
N GLN A 88 -8.78 2.26 0.50
CA GLN A 88 -7.89 2.37 1.66
C GLN A 88 -8.65 2.52 3.00
N ILE A 89 -9.97 2.35 3.00
CA ILE A 89 -10.77 2.25 4.22
C ILE A 89 -10.83 0.78 4.64
N SER A 90 -10.52 0.51 5.91
CA SER A 90 -10.50 -0.85 6.44
C SER A 90 -11.92 -1.44 6.54
N THR A 91 -12.03 -2.77 6.46
CA THR A 91 -13.34 -3.44 6.65
C THR A 91 -13.99 -3.11 7.99
N PRO A 92 -13.27 -3.08 9.14
CA PRO A 92 -13.86 -2.63 10.39
C PRO A 92 -14.37 -1.18 10.38
N ASP A 93 -13.68 -0.28 9.67
CA ASP A 93 -14.13 1.11 9.54
C ASP A 93 -15.40 1.22 8.69
N LEU A 94 -15.47 0.47 7.58
CA LEU A 94 -16.69 0.40 6.76
C LEU A 94 -17.87 -0.14 7.57
N MET A 95 -17.67 -1.19 8.37
CA MET A 95 -18.71 -1.74 9.21
C MET A 95 -19.21 -0.73 10.27
N ARG A 96 -18.29 0.00 10.90
CA ARG A 96 -18.64 1.08 11.83
C ARG A 96 -19.43 2.18 11.14
N ALA A 97 -19.03 2.56 9.94
CA ALA A 97 -19.74 3.55 9.14
C ALA A 97 -21.17 3.11 8.78
N VAL A 98 -21.37 1.84 8.39
CA VAL A 98 -22.72 1.29 8.14
C VAL A 98 -23.60 1.39 9.40
N LEU A 99 -23.06 0.97 10.55
CA LEU A 99 -23.81 1.00 11.82
C LEU A 99 -24.12 2.43 12.32
N ALA A 100 -23.28 3.40 11.94
CA ALA A 100 -23.48 4.80 12.30
C ALA A 100 -24.50 5.53 11.40
N ARG A 101 -24.94 4.91 10.28
CA ARG A 101 -25.95 5.54 9.39
C ARG A 101 -27.31 5.57 10.07
N PRO A 102 -28.09 6.68 9.92
CA PRO A 102 -29.41 6.83 10.55
C PRO A 102 -30.40 5.70 10.23
N ALA A 103 -30.32 5.15 9.01
CA ALA A 103 -31.17 4.04 8.60
C ALA A 103 -30.92 2.74 9.42
N MET A 104 -29.76 2.61 10.07
CA MET A 104 -29.38 1.47 10.89
C MET A 104 -29.32 1.79 12.38
N ALA A 105 -29.37 3.07 12.76
CA ALA A 105 -29.32 3.50 14.15
C ALA A 105 -30.64 3.20 14.84
N SER A 106 -30.62 2.35 15.87
CA SER A 106 -31.75 2.23 16.79
C SER A 106 -31.88 3.51 17.60
N ALA A 107 -33.13 3.90 17.93
CA ALA A 107 -33.43 5.15 18.65
C ALA A 107 -32.74 5.28 20.03
N GLU A 108 -32.19 4.22 20.56
CA GLU A 108 -31.47 4.14 21.84
C GLU A 108 -29.94 4.32 21.74
N ASN A 109 -29.39 4.29 20.53
CA ASN A 109 -27.95 4.49 20.35
C ASN A 109 -27.66 6.00 20.28
N HIS A 110 -27.15 6.55 21.36
CA HIS A 110 -26.49 7.85 21.34
C HIS A 110 -25.42 7.81 20.27
N VAL A 111 -25.55 8.65 19.25
CA VAL A 111 -24.56 8.84 18.18
C VAL A 111 -23.31 9.43 18.84
N MET A 112 -22.42 8.56 19.31
CA MET A 112 -21.04 8.99 19.56
C MET A 112 -20.42 9.30 18.19
N ASP A 113 -19.74 10.43 18.11
CA ASP A 113 -18.96 10.74 16.91
C ASP A 113 -18.11 9.51 16.53
N PRO A 114 -18.19 9.03 15.28
CA PRO A 114 -17.45 7.85 14.90
C PRO A 114 -15.95 8.10 15.09
N PRO A 115 -15.21 7.13 15.64
CA PRO A 115 -13.76 7.28 15.81
C PRO A 115 -13.10 7.50 14.44
N PRO A 116 -11.96 8.21 14.42
CA PRO A 116 -11.24 8.46 13.16
C PRO A 116 -10.89 7.15 12.46
N LEU A 117 -10.84 7.19 11.12
CA LEU A 117 -10.47 6.04 10.31
C LEU A 117 -9.09 5.50 10.71
N SER A 118 -8.97 4.18 10.72
CA SER A 118 -7.70 3.50 10.94
C SER A 118 -6.67 3.95 9.89
N ALA A 119 -5.40 4.02 10.29
CA ALA A 119 -4.32 4.37 9.36
C ALA A 119 -4.21 3.36 8.20
N ALA A 120 -3.92 3.86 7.01
CA ALA A 120 -3.50 3.00 5.90
C ALA A 120 -1.98 2.67 6.04
N PRO A 121 -1.52 1.51 5.53
CA PRO A 121 -2.33 0.47 4.88
C PRO A 121 -3.00 -0.48 5.90
N HIS A 122 -4.07 -1.13 5.47
CA HIS A 122 -4.71 -2.22 6.22
C HIS A 122 -4.39 -3.59 5.58
N ALA A 123 -4.83 -4.69 6.22
CA ALA A 123 -4.46 -6.06 5.84
C ALA A 123 -4.81 -6.47 4.39
N THR A 124 -5.69 -5.74 3.70
CA THR A 124 -6.10 -6.02 2.32
C THR A 124 -5.94 -4.81 1.39
N SER A 125 -5.15 -3.79 1.80
CA SER A 125 -4.98 -2.52 1.07
C SER A 125 -4.60 -2.70 -0.39
N VAL A 126 -3.57 -3.49 -0.67
CA VAL A 126 -3.06 -3.70 -2.04
C VAL A 126 -4.14 -4.33 -2.91
N LYS A 127 -4.73 -5.43 -2.43
CA LYS A 127 -5.77 -6.13 -3.18
C LYS A 127 -6.97 -5.23 -3.45
N ASN A 128 -7.44 -4.54 -2.41
CA ASN A 128 -8.59 -3.65 -2.50
C ASN A 128 -8.33 -2.48 -3.46
N TRP A 129 -7.11 -1.94 -3.43
CA TRP A 129 -6.71 -0.86 -4.32
C TRP A 129 -6.70 -1.32 -5.77
N VAL A 130 -6.08 -2.45 -6.08
CA VAL A 130 -6.05 -2.98 -7.45
C VAL A 130 -7.47 -3.29 -7.93
N ASP A 131 -8.28 -3.96 -7.12
CA ASP A 131 -9.67 -4.29 -7.50
C ASP A 131 -10.52 -3.03 -7.74
N ALA A 132 -10.22 -1.91 -7.05
CA ALA A 132 -10.95 -0.65 -7.21
C ALA A 132 -10.59 0.14 -8.47
N ILE A 133 -9.39 -0.05 -9.02
CA ILE A 133 -8.90 0.65 -10.22
C ILE A 133 -8.83 -0.26 -11.46
N ASP A 134 -9.12 -1.56 -11.32
CA ASP A 134 -9.05 -2.52 -12.42
C ASP A 134 -10.31 -2.43 -13.29
N ASP A 135 -10.14 -2.02 -14.53
CA ASP A 135 -11.16 -2.00 -15.57
C ASP A 135 -11.32 -3.34 -16.29
N GLY A 136 -10.71 -4.41 -15.75
CA GLY A 136 -10.65 -5.74 -16.33
C GLY A 136 -9.38 -6.01 -17.15
N GLU A 137 -8.65 -4.96 -17.56
CA GLU A 137 -7.46 -5.07 -18.41
C GLU A 137 -6.16 -4.61 -17.72
N VAL A 138 -6.24 -4.01 -16.53
CA VAL A 138 -5.06 -3.49 -15.81
C VAL A 138 -4.00 -4.57 -15.64
N ARG A 139 -4.40 -5.77 -15.23
CA ARG A 139 -3.48 -6.90 -15.00
C ARG A 139 -2.74 -7.31 -16.26
N HIS A 140 -3.44 -7.29 -17.39
CA HIS A 140 -2.84 -7.59 -18.69
C HIS A 140 -1.84 -6.50 -19.09
N ARG A 141 -2.22 -5.22 -18.97
CA ARG A 141 -1.35 -4.08 -19.26
C ARG A 141 -0.10 -4.07 -18.39
N VAL A 142 -0.22 -4.37 -17.10
CA VAL A 142 0.93 -4.48 -16.18
C VAL A 142 1.87 -5.59 -16.62
N SER A 143 1.35 -6.78 -16.95
CA SER A 143 2.16 -7.90 -17.43
C SER A 143 2.89 -7.55 -18.73
N ALA A 144 2.22 -6.90 -19.67
CA ALA A 144 2.83 -6.46 -20.93
C ALA A 144 3.92 -5.41 -20.71
N ALA A 145 3.70 -4.44 -19.81
CA ALA A 145 4.65 -3.35 -19.56
C ALA A 145 5.88 -3.77 -18.74
N THR A 146 5.72 -4.73 -17.82
CA THR A 146 6.78 -5.11 -16.86
C THR A 146 7.43 -6.46 -17.16
N GLY A 147 6.82 -7.27 -18.03
CA GLY A 147 7.24 -8.65 -18.29
C GLY A 147 6.95 -9.62 -17.15
N ILE A 148 6.23 -9.21 -16.10
CA ILE A 148 5.85 -10.12 -15.02
C ILE A 148 4.83 -11.14 -15.52
N ALA A 149 5.03 -12.41 -15.17
CA ALA A 149 4.04 -13.43 -15.45
C ALA A 149 2.74 -13.15 -14.67
N PRO A 150 1.53 -13.28 -15.29
CA PRO A 150 0.25 -13.02 -14.63
C PRO A 150 0.06 -13.76 -13.30
N GLN A 151 0.55 -15.00 -13.22
CA GLN A 151 0.50 -15.81 -11.99
C GLN A 151 1.32 -15.17 -10.85
N ASN A 152 2.51 -14.64 -11.16
CA ASN A 152 3.38 -14.00 -10.17
C ASN A 152 2.78 -12.67 -9.68
N TYR A 153 2.13 -11.92 -10.58
CA TYR A 153 1.39 -10.71 -10.20
C TYR A 153 0.21 -11.07 -9.29
N SER A 154 -0.61 -12.04 -9.69
CA SER A 154 -1.75 -12.51 -8.88
C SER A 154 -1.32 -13.06 -7.52
N ALA A 155 -0.18 -13.76 -7.44
CA ALA A 155 0.37 -14.24 -6.16
C ALA A 155 0.76 -13.08 -5.23
N GLN A 156 1.32 -11.99 -5.75
CA GLN A 156 1.61 -10.80 -4.95
C GLN A 156 0.33 -10.14 -4.43
N LEU A 157 -0.72 -10.03 -5.26
CA LEU A 157 -2.02 -9.49 -4.84
C LEU A 157 -2.66 -10.35 -3.75
N THR A 158 -2.63 -11.68 -3.90
CA THR A 158 -3.16 -12.61 -2.90
C THR A 158 -2.41 -12.50 -1.58
N ALA A 159 -1.09 -12.28 -1.62
CA ALA A 159 -0.27 -12.04 -0.44
C ALA A 159 -0.42 -10.61 0.14
N ASN A 160 -1.30 -9.77 -0.43
CA ASN A 160 -1.45 -8.35 -0.13
C ASN A 160 -0.10 -7.61 -0.13
N ARG A 161 0.78 -7.98 -1.04
CA ARG A 161 2.11 -7.35 -1.21
C ARG A 161 2.31 -7.09 -2.69
N LEU A 162 2.75 -5.87 -2.98
CA LEU A 162 3.13 -5.49 -4.32
C LEU A 162 4.50 -4.82 -4.22
N SER A 163 5.43 -5.22 -5.09
CA SER A 163 6.71 -4.51 -5.11
C SER A 163 6.49 -3.05 -5.52
N PRO A 164 7.29 -2.10 -5.01
CA PRO A 164 7.11 -0.69 -5.33
C PRO A 164 7.09 -0.39 -6.84
N GLU A 165 7.91 -1.09 -7.60
CA GLU A 165 7.93 -0.99 -9.06
C GLU A 165 6.60 -1.42 -9.69
N LEU A 166 6.07 -2.57 -9.25
CA LEU A 166 4.78 -3.05 -9.74
C LEU A 166 3.63 -2.15 -9.27
N ALA A 167 3.74 -1.56 -8.07
CA ALA A 167 2.76 -0.61 -7.57
C ALA A 167 2.67 0.63 -8.49
N VAL A 168 3.82 1.20 -8.87
CA VAL A 168 3.86 2.32 -9.84
C VAL A 168 3.37 1.89 -11.22
N ALA A 169 3.83 0.73 -11.72
CA ALA A 169 3.38 0.21 -13.02
C ALA A 169 1.87 -0.05 -13.06
N THR A 170 1.28 -0.52 -11.96
CA THR A 170 -0.17 -0.74 -11.84
C THR A 170 -0.92 0.59 -11.87
N SER A 171 -0.44 1.61 -11.12
CA SER A 171 -1.03 2.96 -11.17
C SER A 171 -1.05 3.52 -12.59
N LEU A 172 0.08 3.41 -13.30
CA LEU A 172 0.19 3.91 -14.68
C LEU A 172 -0.72 3.14 -15.64
N ALA A 173 -0.75 1.82 -15.53
CA ALA A 173 -1.62 0.96 -16.34
C ALA A 173 -3.11 1.25 -16.13
N ALA A 174 -3.50 1.66 -14.93
CA ALA A 174 -4.87 2.08 -14.59
C ALA A 174 -5.15 3.56 -14.91
N GLY A 175 -4.14 4.35 -15.31
CA GLY A 175 -4.29 5.78 -15.59
C GLY A 175 -4.51 6.65 -14.35
N VAL A 176 -4.23 6.13 -13.13
CA VAL A 176 -4.33 6.86 -11.87
C VAL A 176 -3.00 7.52 -11.47
N GLY A 177 -2.99 8.22 -10.33
CA GLY A 177 -1.78 8.85 -9.80
C GLY A 177 -0.70 7.81 -9.46
N PRO A 178 0.60 8.02 -9.80
CA PRO A 178 1.64 7.00 -9.66
C PRO A 178 1.97 6.65 -8.20
N THR A 179 1.51 7.45 -7.23
CA THR A 179 1.76 7.27 -5.80
C THR A 179 0.75 6.39 -5.09
N GLY A 180 -0.47 6.18 -5.64
CA GLY A 180 -1.56 5.44 -5.01
C GLY A 180 -1.16 4.02 -4.62
N GLY A 181 -0.49 3.29 -5.52
CA GLY A 181 0.01 1.96 -5.24
C GLY A 181 1.09 1.90 -4.17
N LEU A 182 1.91 2.94 -4.04
CA LEU A 182 2.93 3.04 -2.99
C LEU A 182 2.29 3.25 -1.61
N VAL A 183 1.19 4.01 -1.54
CA VAL A 183 0.38 4.16 -0.32
C VAL A 183 -0.26 2.82 0.04
N ALA A 184 -0.93 2.16 -0.91
CA ALA A 184 -1.56 0.87 -0.69
C ALA A 184 -0.57 -0.22 -0.23
N ALA A 185 0.66 -0.18 -0.74
CA ALA A 185 1.75 -1.08 -0.32
C ALA A 185 2.42 -0.65 1.01
N GLY A 186 2.08 0.50 1.57
CA GLY A 186 2.64 1.01 2.82
C GLY A 186 4.08 1.52 2.73
N LEU A 187 4.57 1.80 1.53
CA LEU A 187 5.91 2.35 1.36
C LEU A 187 5.98 3.83 1.75
N ILE A 188 4.95 4.59 1.38
CA ILE A 188 4.78 6.00 1.72
C ILE A 188 3.43 6.24 2.39
N THR A 189 3.31 7.32 3.14
CA THR A 189 2.04 7.75 3.74
C THR A 189 1.17 8.52 2.76
N GLU A 190 -0.11 8.67 3.08
CA GLU A 190 -1.05 9.50 2.32
C GLU A 190 -0.54 10.94 2.16
N ALA A 191 -0.04 11.53 3.24
CA ALA A 191 0.52 12.89 3.24
C ALA A 191 1.75 13.00 2.32
N GLU A 192 2.65 12.01 2.36
CA GLU A 192 3.83 11.96 1.48
C GLU A 192 3.46 11.78 -0.01
N ALA A 193 2.33 11.11 -0.28
CA ALA A 193 1.76 10.97 -1.62
C ALA A 193 1.04 12.24 -2.10
N GLY A 194 0.87 13.25 -1.24
CA GLY A 194 0.14 14.48 -1.55
C GLY A 194 -1.39 14.32 -1.47
N TRP A 195 -1.89 13.31 -0.77
CA TRP A 195 -3.33 13.15 -0.57
C TRP A 195 -3.84 14.21 0.42
N PRO A 196 -4.99 14.84 0.15
CA PRO A 196 -5.55 15.84 1.05
C PRO A 196 -5.87 15.25 2.42
N PRO A 197 -5.60 15.98 3.51
CA PRO A 197 -6.02 15.54 4.85
C PRO A 197 -7.54 15.27 4.89
N GLY A 198 -7.94 14.16 5.50
CA GLY A 198 -9.35 13.78 5.62
C GLY A 198 -10.00 13.28 4.31
N ALA A 199 -9.26 13.14 3.22
CA ALA A 199 -9.83 12.74 1.92
C ALA A 199 -10.54 11.39 1.98
N ARG A 200 -10.03 10.40 2.72
CA ARG A 200 -10.72 9.10 2.89
C ARG A 200 -12.04 9.24 3.64
N GLN A 201 -12.07 10.08 4.67
CA GLN A 201 -13.31 10.35 5.40
C GLN A 201 -14.33 11.04 4.49
N ALA A 202 -13.93 12.07 3.76
CA ALA A 202 -14.80 12.74 2.81
C ALA A 202 -15.33 11.79 1.71
N ALA A 203 -14.50 10.88 1.23
CA ALA A 203 -14.93 9.85 0.28
C ALA A 203 -15.93 8.87 0.89
N LEU A 204 -15.74 8.44 2.15
CA LEU A 204 -16.67 7.61 2.88
C LEU A 204 -18.02 8.30 3.08
N ASP A 205 -18.00 9.57 3.47
CA ASP A 205 -19.20 10.37 3.75
C ASP A 205 -20.02 10.63 2.48
N SER A 206 -19.37 10.65 1.32
CA SER A 206 -20.03 10.84 0.03
C SER A 206 -20.75 9.59 -0.52
N LEU A 207 -20.50 8.40 0.07
CA LEU A 207 -21.19 7.17 -0.33
C LEU A 207 -22.65 7.22 0.11
N SER A 208 -23.56 6.79 -0.76
CA SER A 208 -24.94 6.51 -0.36
C SER A 208 -25.00 5.34 0.63
N ASP A 209 -26.10 5.25 1.41
CA ASP A 209 -26.28 4.14 2.35
C ASP A 209 -26.28 2.79 1.63
N GLY A 210 -26.84 2.74 0.41
CA GLY A 210 -26.84 1.56 -0.44
C GLY A 210 -25.43 1.14 -0.88
N ASP A 211 -24.64 2.10 -1.42
CA ASP A 211 -23.28 1.84 -1.89
C ASP A 211 -22.36 1.44 -0.73
N LEU A 212 -22.47 2.13 0.41
CA LEU A 212 -21.70 1.80 1.61
C LEU A 212 -22.02 0.38 2.10
N THR A 213 -23.30 0.02 2.14
CA THR A 213 -23.75 -1.32 2.60
C THR A 213 -23.29 -2.40 1.62
N ALA A 214 -23.41 -2.17 0.32
CA ALA A 214 -22.94 -3.10 -0.71
C ALA A 214 -21.41 -3.32 -0.59
N LEU A 215 -20.64 -2.24 -0.50
CA LEU A 215 -19.19 -2.32 -0.33
C LEU A 215 -18.79 -3.09 0.94
N ALA A 216 -19.43 -2.80 2.07
CA ALA A 216 -19.18 -3.51 3.33
C ALA A 216 -19.53 -5.01 3.21
N GLY A 217 -20.64 -5.34 2.54
CA GLY A 217 -21.05 -6.70 2.26
C GLY A 217 -20.01 -7.47 1.42
N ASP A 218 -19.51 -6.87 0.34
CA ASP A 218 -18.48 -7.47 -0.52
C ASP A 218 -17.16 -7.74 0.25
N ARG A 219 -16.77 -6.79 1.10
CA ARG A 219 -15.58 -6.94 1.97
C ARG A 219 -15.74 -8.07 2.99
N LEU A 220 -16.92 -8.19 3.60
CA LEU A 220 -17.23 -9.28 4.54
C LEU A 220 -17.25 -10.64 3.85
N GLN A 221 -17.85 -10.73 2.67
CA GLN A 221 -17.84 -11.97 1.88
C GLN A 221 -16.41 -12.39 1.51
N ALA A 222 -15.56 -11.45 1.10
CA ALA A 222 -14.17 -11.71 0.80
C ALA A 222 -13.41 -12.21 2.04
N LEU A 223 -13.59 -11.56 3.18
CA LEU A 223 -13.00 -11.98 4.46
C LEU A 223 -13.49 -13.38 4.85
N GLY A 224 -14.78 -13.65 4.75
CA GLY A 224 -15.35 -14.97 5.06
C GLY A 224 -14.80 -16.10 4.18
N ARG A 225 -14.49 -15.84 2.90
CA ARG A 225 -13.80 -16.80 2.04
C ARG A 225 -12.38 -17.10 2.53
N VAL A 226 -11.65 -16.08 2.95
CA VAL A 226 -10.27 -16.25 3.46
C VAL A 226 -10.26 -17.03 4.77
N LEU A 227 -11.15 -16.70 5.71
CA LEU A 227 -11.24 -17.37 7.00
C LEU A 227 -11.60 -18.85 6.83
N ARG A 228 -12.63 -19.19 6.03
CA ARG A 228 -12.99 -20.59 5.76
C ARG A 228 -11.84 -21.38 5.13
N ARG A 229 -11.07 -20.78 4.23
CA ARG A 229 -9.90 -21.44 3.64
C ARG A 229 -8.83 -21.71 4.70
N HIS A 230 -8.57 -20.75 5.58
CA HIS A 230 -7.60 -20.89 6.66
C HIS A 230 -8.00 -22.01 7.63
N GLU A 231 -9.27 -22.07 8.03
CA GLU A 231 -9.82 -23.14 8.87
C GLU A 231 -9.65 -24.52 8.21
N GLN A 232 -9.93 -24.62 6.90
CA GLN A 232 -9.74 -25.87 6.14
C GLN A 232 -8.26 -26.29 6.07
N ASP A 233 -7.34 -25.34 5.88
CA ASP A 233 -5.92 -25.61 5.81
C ASP A 233 -5.38 -26.03 7.19
N GLN A 234 -5.87 -25.42 8.29
CA GLN A 234 -5.55 -25.84 9.65
C GLN A 234 -6.05 -27.27 9.93
N ALA A 235 -7.31 -27.56 9.64
CA ALA A 235 -7.88 -28.89 9.85
C ALA A 235 -7.12 -29.99 9.07
N LYS A 236 -6.69 -29.68 7.83
CA LYS A 236 -5.85 -30.61 7.05
C LYS A 236 -4.48 -30.83 7.71
N THR A 237 -3.89 -29.77 8.23
CA THR A 237 -2.59 -29.86 8.92
C THR A 237 -2.69 -30.71 10.18
N GLU A 238 -3.73 -30.52 10.98
CA GLU A 238 -4.01 -31.32 12.18
C GLU A 238 -4.18 -32.79 11.84
N MET A 239 -5.00 -33.13 10.82
CA MET A 239 -5.18 -34.51 10.36
C MET A 239 -3.87 -35.18 9.89
N ILE A 240 -2.96 -34.40 9.26
CA ILE A 240 -1.64 -34.92 8.85
C ILE A 240 -0.81 -35.26 10.07
N TRP A 241 -0.79 -34.40 11.10
CA TRP A 241 -0.06 -34.65 12.33
C TRP A 241 -0.60 -35.84 13.12
N GLU A 242 -1.93 -35.99 13.20
CA GLU A 242 -2.57 -37.14 13.84
C GLU A 242 -2.24 -38.49 13.15
N ASN A 243 -2.04 -38.48 11.82
CA ASN A 243 -1.70 -39.70 11.06
C ASN A 243 -0.19 -40.00 11.02
N LEU A 244 0.68 -39.11 11.51
CA LEU A 244 2.12 -39.28 11.55
C LEU A 244 2.65 -39.69 12.95
N GLY A 245 1.81 -39.69 13.94
CA GLY A 245 2.10 -40.14 15.34
C GLY A 245 1.51 -41.47 15.64
#